data_1364e6f18f24e40402d877539d1c5e65
#
_entry.id   1364e6f18f24e40402d877539d1c5e65
#
_cell.length_a   1.000
_cell.length_b   1.000
_cell.length_c   1.000
_cell.angle_alpha   90.00
_cell.angle_beta   90.00
_cell.angle_gamma   90.00
#
_symmetry.space_group_name_H-M   'P 1'
#
loop_
_entity.id
_entity.type
_entity.pdbx_description
1 polymer ?
#
loop_
_entity_poly.entity_id
_entity_poly.type
_entity_poly.pdbx_seq_one_letter_code
_entity_poly.pdbx_strand_id
1 'polypeptide(L)'
;MNKLKFAFIAIAISASQTMWAGGLLTNTNQNVAFNRMLSREASIGIDGVYSNPAGVAFMSDGLHLSLNWQLVFQSRIINNEFPLFKLNQNNNSTERKFRGTAFAPVLPSIQAAYNWKKFSFQAMFGVTGGGGKCTFDNGLGSFEKIVGETAAGVNKLAQTLDKVTGNRLGLSSDQQFGKQGTYSYESYMRGRQYYYSLSLGAAYRVTPQLSAYAGVRGVYAMSNYYGYVRNIKVGNVPLYTMLDATKPNSSDIELNCDQTGVGFTPILGIDFKTGRWNFAAKYEFKTRMRLKNESVNQLPSIGNLPQTLAVKFVKAGMTPEQAKAALTNKAVTDAMKAIKDEFDKKIGEATGEYADGKTVANDIPAYLAIGAGYNPIDPLRINVGFHYFFDKQATTYQHREDKLKRGTIEWNAGVEFDATKKFTLSAGWQNTSYGLTKEYMDDKSFVANSNSVGIGACIHLSKKIDLNVAYFHTFYSTFNGDKTENVGGNELPYKARFTRNNSVFGAGVDINF
;
A
#
# COMPACT_ATOMS: atom_id res chain seq x y z
N MET A 1 4.98 -37.84 -28.97
CA MET A 1 4.31 -38.01 -27.65
C MET A 1 4.32 -36.67 -26.95
N ASN A 2 3.28 -35.91 -27.18
CA ASN A 2 3.14 -34.58 -26.58
C ASN A 2 2.86 -34.71 -25.10
N LYS A 3 3.75 -34.13 -24.29
CA LYS A 3 3.54 -33.94 -22.84
C LYS A 3 2.36 -32.99 -22.68
N LEU A 4 1.16 -33.53 -22.46
CA LEU A 4 0.02 -32.76 -22.00
C LEU A 4 0.38 -32.26 -20.58
N LYS A 5 0.92 -31.06 -20.51
CA LYS A 5 1.04 -30.34 -19.22
C LYS A 5 -0.36 -29.89 -18.85
N PHE A 6 -1.01 -30.65 -17.99
CA PHE A 6 -2.25 -30.24 -17.34
C PHE A 6 -1.89 -29.15 -16.32
N ALA A 7 -2.05 -27.89 -16.70
CA ALA A 7 -2.00 -26.79 -15.76
C ALA A 7 -3.38 -26.68 -15.13
N PHE A 8 -3.51 -27.14 -13.91
CA PHE A 8 -4.68 -26.90 -13.06
C PHE A 8 -4.41 -25.74 -12.13
N ILE A 9 -5.41 -24.90 -12.03
CA ILE A 9 -5.35 -23.60 -11.38
C ILE A 9 -5.73 -23.79 -9.93
N ALA A 10 -4.78 -23.52 -9.07
CA ALA A 10 -5.05 -23.36 -7.66
C ALA A 10 -5.63 -21.96 -7.41
N ILE A 11 -6.63 -21.90 -6.56
CA ILE A 11 -7.14 -20.64 -6.02
C ILE A 11 -6.03 -20.10 -5.10
N ALA A 12 -5.22 -19.20 -5.59
CA ALA A 12 -4.33 -18.45 -4.76
C ALA A 12 -4.82 -17.01 -4.70
N ILE A 13 -5.31 -16.60 -3.55
CA ILE A 13 -5.19 -15.20 -3.23
C ILE A 13 -3.69 -14.98 -3.07
N SER A 14 -3.10 -14.26 -3.99
CA SER A 14 -1.91 -13.53 -3.67
C SER A 14 -2.33 -12.53 -2.58
N ALA A 15 -2.40 -13.00 -1.33
CA ALA A 15 -2.70 -12.17 -0.20
C ALA A 15 -1.70 -11.03 -0.21
N SER A 16 -2.24 -9.86 -0.16
CA SER A 16 -1.67 -8.56 0.08
C SER A 16 -0.20 -8.60 0.52
N GLN A 17 0.68 -8.26 -0.37
CA GLN A 17 2.02 -7.87 0.05
C GLN A 17 1.88 -6.56 0.82
N THR A 18 2.53 -6.46 2.00
CA THR A 18 2.59 -5.23 2.76
C THR A 18 3.05 -4.11 1.85
N MET A 19 2.35 -3.03 1.90
CA MET A 19 2.75 -1.80 1.24
C MET A 19 4.11 -1.37 1.81
N TRP A 20 5.08 -0.92 0.93
CA TRP A 20 6.03 0.09 1.33
C TRP A 20 7.51 -0.26 1.46
N ALA A 21 8.22 -0.35 0.41
CA ALA A 21 9.55 0.21 0.40
C ALA A 21 9.54 1.62 -0.23
N GLY A 22 8.68 1.92 -1.18
CA GLY A 22 8.53 3.25 -1.74
C GLY A 22 7.18 3.86 -1.42
N GLY A 23 7.12 5.01 -0.76
CA GLY A 23 5.90 5.79 -0.57
C GLY A 23 5.36 5.93 0.84
N LEU A 24 5.94 5.31 1.85
CA LEU A 24 5.49 5.47 3.24
C LEU A 24 5.71 6.89 3.76
N LEU A 25 6.87 7.46 3.46
CA LEU A 25 7.28 8.79 3.92
C LEU A 25 7.07 9.90 2.88
N THR A 26 6.76 9.56 1.64
CA THR A 26 6.56 10.54 0.57
C THR A 26 5.27 11.32 0.74
N ASN A 27 5.26 12.59 0.37
CA ASN A 27 4.15 13.52 0.60
C ASN A 27 3.70 13.57 2.07
N THR A 28 4.57 13.16 3.00
CA THR A 28 4.26 13.17 4.41
C THR A 28 4.41 14.57 4.95
N ASN A 29 3.35 15.05 5.56
CA ASN A 29 3.35 16.34 6.21
C ASN A 29 2.86 16.19 7.64
N GLN A 30 3.65 16.73 8.55
CA GLN A 30 3.37 16.73 9.98
C GLN A 30 2.96 18.12 10.50
N ASN A 31 2.76 19.08 9.58
CA ASN A 31 2.35 20.44 9.90
C ASN A 31 1.58 21.07 8.73
N VAL A 32 0.59 21.89 9.03
CA VAL A 32 -0.21 22.60 8.02
C VAL A 32 0.64 23.63 7.25
N ALA A 33 1.73 24.12 7.83
CA ALA A 33 2.69 24.96 7.11
C ALA A 33 3.28 24.26 5.88
N PHE A 34 3.52 22.93 5.94
CA PHE A 34 3.92 22.16 4.77
C PHE A 34 2.77 22.12 3.72
N ASN A 35 1.54 21.92 4.14
CA ASN A 35 0.41 21.83 3.20
C ASN A 35 0.21 23.13 2.41
N ARG A 36 0.51 24.28 2.99
CA ARG A 36 0.42 25.57 2.32
C ARG A 36 1.67 25.93 1.50
N MET A 37 2.85 25.38 1.85
CA MET A 37 4.12 25.55 1.13
C MET A 37 4.99 24.30 1.25
N LEU A 38 5.10 23.53 0.20
CA LEU A 38 5.66 22.18 0.17
C LEU A 38 7.19 22.10 0.31
N SER A 39 7.90 23.20 0.39
CA SER A 39 9.35 23.28 0.58
C SER A 39 9.66 23.89 1.96
N ARG A 40 9.92 23.03 2.96
CA ARG A 40 10.11 23.45 4.35
C ARG A 40 11.51 23.15 4.91
N GLU A 41 12.39 22.52 4.13
CA GLU A 41 13.70 22.02 4.55
C GLU A 41 14.62 23.13 5.05
N ALA A 42 14.52 24.32 4.48
CA ALA A 42 15.29 25.50 4.87
C ALA A 42 14.45 26.57 5.60
N SER A 43 13.20 26.26 5.95
CA SER A 43 12.36 27.18 6.72
C SER A 43 12.70 27.15 8.22
N ILE A 44 12.69 28.32 8.85
CA ILE A 44 12.88 28.47 10.29
C ILE A 44 11.52 28.76 10.92
N GLY A 45 10.96 27.80 11.63
CA GLY A 45 9.67 27.86 12.28
C GLY A 45 9.44 26.63 13.16
N ILE A 46 8.30 26.58 13.86
CA ILE A 46 7.99 25.43 14.75
C ILE A 46 7.76 24.14 13.96
N ASP A 47 7.30 24.21 12.71
CA ASP A 47 7.20 23.07 11.79
C ASP A 47 8.56 22.44 11.48
N GLY A 48 9.66 23.21 11.70
CA GLY A 48 11.03 22.74 11.62
C GLY A 48 11.34 21.57 12.54
N VAL A 49 10.64 21.39 13.65
CA VAL A 49 10.78 20.20 14.52
C VAL A 49 10.70 18.88 13.71
N TYR A 50 9.95 18.87 12.61
CA TYR A 50 9.93 17.76 11.68
C TYR A 50 10.82 18.00 10.44
N SER A 51 10.69 19.15 9.79
CA SER A 51 11.31 19.40 8.46
C SER A 51 12.78 19.85 8.55
N ASN A 52 13.10 20.77 9.47
CA ASN A 52 14.42 21.38 9.66
C ASN A 52 14.77 21.55 11.16
N PRO A 53 15.01 20.45 11.89
CA PRO A 53 15.13 20.53 13.35
C PRO A 53 16.35 21.31 13.83
N ALA A 54 17.41 21.42 13.02
CA ALA A 54 18.53 22.29 13.35
C ALA A 54 18.17 23.78 13.26
N GLY A 55 17.33 24.17 12.29
CA GLY A 55 16.88 25.54 12.09
C GLY A 55 16.01 26.09 13.24
N VAL A 56 15.30 25.21 13.97
CA VAL A 56 14.48 25.60 15.13
C VAL A 56 15.30 26.33 16.21
N ALA A 57 16.60 26.04 16.33
CA ALA A 57 17.47 26.73 17.29
C ALA A 57 17.66 28.22 16.98
N PHE A 58 17.31 28.69 15.79
CA PHE A 58 17.35 30.11 15.41
C PHE A 58 16.05 30.88 15.73
N MET A 59 15.00 30.20 16.20
CA MET A 59 13.80 30.85 16.70
C MET A 59 14.12 31.61 18.05
N SER A 60 13.21 32.46 18.49
CA SER A 60 13.34 33.19 19.75
C SER A 60 13.45 32.23 20.94
N ASP A 61 14.04 32.70 22.03
CA ASP A 61 14.01 31.96 23.31
C ASP A 61 12.54 31.89 23.81
N GLY A 62 12.20 30.78 24.47
CA GLY A 62 10.87 30.50 24.99
C GLY A 62 10.30 29.18 24.53
N LEU A 63 9.04 28.94 24.88
CA LEU A 63 8.29 27.74 24.47
C LEU A 63 7.52 28.05 23.19
N HIS A 64 7.62 27.14 22.21
CA HIS A 64 6.89 27.16 20.95
C HIS A 64 6.08 25.87 20.81
N LEU A 65 4.81 25.98 20.48
CA LEU A 65 3.90 24.85 20.29
C LEU A 65 3.17 24.97 18.96
N SER A 66 2.94 23.84 18.31
CA SER A 66 2.10 23.75 17.11
C SER A 66 1.13 22.59 17.24
N LEU A 67 -0.15 22.86 17.05
CA LEU A 67 -1.23 21.87 17.03
C LEU A 67 -1.83 21.86 15.64
N ASN A 68 -1.88 20.70 14.99
CA ASN A 68 -2.32 20.57 13.62
C ASN A 68 -3.41 19.51 13.49
N TRP A 69 -4.36 19.78 12.60
CA TRP A 69 -5.41 18.89 12.18
C TRP A 69 -5.49 18.87 10.66
N GLN A 70 -5.61 17.67 10.09
CA GLN A 70 -5.74 17.48 8.66
C GLN A 70 -6.89 16.53 8.36
N LEU A 71 -7.62 16.86 7.29
CA LEU A 71 -8.72 16.09 6.72
C LEU A 71 -8.28 15.59 5.35
N VAL A 72 -8.21 14.26 5.19
CA VAL A 72 -7.64 13.62 4.00
C VAL A 72 -8.67 12.82 3.23
N PHE A 73 -8.80 13.10 1.94
CA PHE A 73 -9.58 12.33 0.97
C PHE A 73 -8.65 11.70 -0.05
N GLN A 74 -8.71 10.40 -0.19
CA GLN A 74 -7.91 9.68 -1.16
C GLN A 74 -8.75 8.66 -1.93
N SER A 75 -8.49 8.50 -3.22
CA SER A 75 -8.97 7.37 -4.01
C SER A 75 -7.82 6.66 -4.71
N ARG A 76 -7.98 5.35 -4.87
CA ARG A 76 -7.08 4.48 -5.64
C ARG A 76 -7.88 3.83 -6.74
N ILE A 77 -7.41 3.91 -7.97
CA ILE A 77 -8.12 3.40 -9.15
C ILE A 77 -7.20 2.41 -9.86
N ILE A 78 -7.74 1.23 -10.12
CA ILE A 78 -7.08 0.17 -10.86
C ILE A 78 -8.00 -0.21 -12.00
N ASN A 79 -7.52 -0.04 -13.24
CA ASN A 79 -8.20 -0.55 -14.41
C ASN A 79 -7.42 -1.77 -14.91
N ASN A 80 -8.09 -2.90 -14.97
CA ASN A 80 -7.52 -4.16 -15.44
C ASN A 80 -8.21 -4.60 -16.72
N GLU A 81 -7.45 -5.25 -17.61
CA GLU A 81 -7.96 -5.96 -18.77
C GLU A 81 -7.36 -7.37 -18.78
N PHE A 82 -8.24 -8.38 -18.77
CA PHE A 82 -7.84 -9.79 -18.81
C PHE A 82 -8.86 -10.64 -19.57
N PRO A 83 -8.43 -11.51 -20.50
CA PRO A 83 -9.36 -12.26 -21.34
C PRO A 83 -10.39 -13.10 -20.58
N LEU A 84 -10.02 -13.64 -19.40
CA LEU A 84 -10.92 -14.49 -18.61
C LEU A 84 -12.00 -13.70 -17.85
N PHE A 85 -11.88 -12.39 -17.73
CA PHE A 85 -12.92 -11.57 -17.08
C PHE A 85 -14.25 -11.61 -17.83
N LYS A 86 -14.23 -11.78 -19.16
CA LYS A 86 -15.45 -11.94 -19.96
C LYS A 86 -16.31 -13.16 -19.57
N LEU A 87 -15.73 -14.13 -18.85
CA LEU A 87 -16.43 -15.32 -18.37
C LEU A 87 -17.21 -15.11 -17.08
N ASN A 88 -17.09 -13.94 -16.46
CA ASN A 88 -17.89 -13.58 -15.28
C ASN A 88 -19.36 -13.42 -15.67
N GLN A 89 -20.25 -14.18 -15.03
CA GLN A 89 -21.69 -14.21 -15.32
C GLN A 89 -22.38 -12.86 -15.05
N ASN A 90 -21.83 -12.06 -14.16
CA ASN A 90 -22.39 -10.74 -13.81
C ASN A 90 -21.87 -9.61 -14.72
N ASN A 91 -20.78 -9.85 -15.45
CA ASN A 91 -20.17 -8.86 -16.33
C ASN A 91 -19.24 -9.53 -17.35
N ASN A 92 -19.67 -9.61 -18.60
CA ASN A 92 -18.97 -10.30 -19.70
C ASN A 92 -17.93 -9.44 -20.44
N SER A 93 -17.50 -8.31 -19.87
CA SER A 93 -16.38 -7.52 -20.42
C SER A 93 -15.03 -8.12 -20.02
N THR A 94 -13.98 -7.86 -20.80
CA THR A 94 -12.59 -8.15 -20.44
C THR A 94 -12.02 -7.08 -19.51
N GLU A 95 -12.66 -5.93 -19.39
CA GLU A 95 -12.21 -4.79 -18.61
C GLU A 95 -12.90 -4.72 -17.24
N ARG A 96 -12.15 -4.32 -16.23
CA ARG A 96 -12.64 -4.08 -14.87
C ARG A 96 -12.03 -2.80 -14.30
N LYS A 97 -12.85 -2.08 -13.54
CA LYS A 97 -12.41 -0.92 -12.76
C LYS A 97 -12.66 -1.17 -11.28
N PHE A 98 -11.59 -1.20 -10.52
CA PHE A 98 -11.64 -1.28 -9.06
C PHE A 98 -11.33 0.07 -8.47
N ARG A 99 -12.18 0.55 -7.57
CA ARG A 99 -12.01 1.84 -6.91
C ARG A 99 -11.91 1.64 -5.40
N GLY A 100 -10.76 1.97 -4.86
CA GLY A 100 -10.54 2.07 -3.43
C GLY A 100 -10.76 3.49 -2.95
N THR A 101 -11.45 3.66 -1.83
CA THR A 101 -11.67 4.96 -1.19
C THR A 101 -11.04 4.96 0.19
N ALA A 102 -10.36 6.06 0.53
CA ALA A 102 -9.81 6.28 1.85
C ALA A 102 -10.21 7.67 2.35
N PHE A 103 -10.68 7.72 3.57
CA PHE A 103 -11.06 8.94 4.25
C PHE A 103 -10.49 8.95 5.66
N ALA A 104 -9.72 9.98 5.99
CA ALA A 104 -9.21 10.23 7.33
C ALA A 104 -9.71 11.60 7.81
N PRO A 105 -10.76 11.63 8.67
CA PRO A 105 -11.36 12.88 9.13
C PRO A 105 -10.45 13.64 10.10
N VAL A 106 -9.54 12.93 10.77
CA VAL A 106 -8.62 13.50 11.76
C VAL A 106 -7.25 12.85 11.59
N LEU A 107 -6.29 13.64 11.14
CA LEU A 107 -4.87 13.29 11.16
C LEU A 107 -4.15 14.36 11.99
N PRO A 108 -3.94 14.11 13.30
CA PRO A 108 -3.38 15.11 14.21
C PRO A 108 -1.87 15.07 14.23
N SER A 109 -1.25 16.22 14.51
CA SER A 109 0.13 16.28 14.95
C SER A 109 0.35 17.40 15.96
N ILE A 110 1.34 17.20 16.82
CA ILE A 110 1.76 18.14 17.85
C ILE A 110 3.27 18.31 17.73
N GLN A 111 3.72 19.55 17.72
CA GLN A 111 5.14 19.90 17.73
C GLN A 111 5.41 20.88 18.86
N ALA A 112 6.53 20.68 19.55
CA ALA A 112 6.95 21.52 20.65
C ALA A 112 8.46 21.78 20.56
N ALA A 113 8.87 23.00 20.87
CA ALA A 113 10.27 23.37 21.01
C ALA A 113 10.44 24.32 22.19
N TYR A 114 11.44 24.06 23.03
CA TYR A 114 11.86 24.96 24.08
C TYR A 114 13.25 25.47 23.77
N ASN A 115 13.35 26.74 23.40
CA ASN A 115 14.59 27.41 23.07
C ASN A 115 15.13 28.13 24.28
N TRP A 116 16.37 27.84 24.64
CA TRP A 116 17.09 28.45 25.77
C TRP A 116 18.54 28.73 25.36
N LYS A 117 18.86 30.01 25.22
CA LYS A 117 20.20 30.47 24.77
C LYS A 117 20.60 29.84 23.45
N LYS A 118 21.57 28.90 23.46
CA LYS A 118 22.07 28.20 22.30
C LYS A 118 21.37 26.85 22.02
N PHE A 119 20.52 26.40 22.94
CA PHE A 119 19.86 25.09 22.85
C PHE A 119 18.41 25.21 22.40
N SER A 120 17.95 24.20 21.66
CA SER A 120 16.54 23.97 21.35
C SER A 120 16.22 22.53 21.68
N PHE A 121 15.37 22.28 22.66
CA PHE A 121 14.84 20.96 23.00
C PHE A 121 13.53 20.75 22.26
N GLN A 122 13.39 19.66 21.53
CA GLN A 122 12.32 19.48 20.58
C GLN A 122 11.59 18.16 20.79
N ALA A 123 10.27 18.18 20.64
CA ALA A 123 9.41 17.02 20.67
C ALA A 123 8.35 17.10 19.57
N MET A 124 8.00 15.97 18.97
CA MET A 124 6.91 15.87 18.02
C MET A 124 6.16 14.56 18.21
N PHE A 125 4.84 14.62 18.15
CA PHE A 125 3.96 13.47 18.01
C PHE A 125 3.13 13.61 16.73
N GLY A 126 2.98 12.51 15.96
CA GLY A 126 2.16 12.49 14.75
C GLY A 126 2.10 11.12 14.07
N VAL A 127 1.40 11.05 12.97
CA VAL A 127 1.31 9.85 12.12
C VAL A 127 2.26 10.03 10.94
N THR A 128 3.47 9.50 11.06
CA THR A 128 4.53 9.70 10.04
C THR A 128 4.43 8.77 8.84
N GLY A 129 3.53 7.79 8.88
CA GLY A 129 3.32 6.87 7.76
C GLY A 129 1.94 6.21 7.83
N GLY A 130 1.50 5.71 6.70
CA GLY A 130 0.15 5.20 6.54
C GLY A 130 -0.83 6.34 6.21
N GLY A 131 -2.05 6.23 6.53
CA GLY A 131 -3.02 7.29 6.19
C GLY A 131 -4.46 6.87 6.33
N GLY A 132 -4.73 5.87 7.15
CA GLY A 132 -6.08 5.48 7.45
C GLY A 132 -6.52 4.17 6.78
N LYS A 133 -7.81 4.06 6.57
CA LYS A 133 -8.49 2.88 6.02
C LYS A 133 -8.82 3.11 4.54
N CYS A 134 -8.40 2.17 3.69
CA CYS A 134 -8.79 2.13 2.27
C CYS A 134 -9.64 0.88 2.03
N THR A 135 -10.80 1.04 1.38
CA THR A 135 -11.72 -0.07 1.08
C THR A 135 -11.94 -0.18 -0.43
N PHE A 136 -11.94 -1.42 -0.91
CA PHE A 136 -12.35 -1.81 -2.25
C PHE A 136 -13.56 -2.76 -2.11
N ASP A 137 -14.75 -2.22 -2.31
CA ASP A 137 -16.01 -2.93 -2.02
C ASP A 137 -16.27 -4.12 -2.97
N ASN A 138 -15.64 -4.11 -4.14
CA ASN A 138 -15.71 -5.19 -5.12
C ASN A 138 -14.38 -5.97 -5.23
N GLY A 139 -13.54 -5.93 -4.18
CA GLY A 139 -12.24 -6.58 -4.18
C GLY A 139 -11.25 -5.97 -5.18
N LEU A 140 -10.39 -6.80 -5.75
CA LEU A 140 -9.28 -6.41 -6.62
C LEU A 140 -9.24 -7.23 -7.90
N GLY A 141 -8.56 -6.73 -8.93
CA GLY A 141 -8.36 -7.45 -10.19
C GLY A 141 -7.59 -8.74 -10.04
N SER A 142 -6.63 -8.80 -9.12
CA SER A 142 -5.94 -10.03 -8.77
C SER A 142 -6.88 -11.09 -8.17
N PHE A 143 -7.92 -10.69 -7.44
CA PHE A 143 -8.92 -11.61 -6.89
C PHE A 143 -9.78 -12.21 -8.00
N GLU A 144 -10.31 -11.36 -8.90
CA GLU A 144 -11.09 -11.84 -10.03
C GLU A 144 -10.26 -12.69 -10.99
N LYS A 145 -8.99 -12.31 -11.24
CA LYS A 145 -8.06 -13.10 -12.05
C LYS A 145 -7.98 -14.55 -11.56
N ILE A 146 -7.78 -14.73 -10.28
CA ILE A 146 -7.68 -16.06 -9.66
C ILE A 146 -8.97 -16.86 -9.80
N VAL A 147 -10.12 -16.24 -9.62
CA VAL A 147 -11.41 -16.92 -9.81
C VAL A 147 -11.59 -17.35 -11.25
N GLY A 148 -11.27 -16.48 -12.23
CA GLY A 148 -11.32 -16.79 -13.65
C GLY A 148 -10.39 -17.93 -14.06
N GLU A 149 -9.18 -17.93 -13.53
CA GLU A 149 -8.20 -19.01 -13.73
C GLU A 149 -8.70 -20.33 -13.12
N THR A 150 -9.25 -20.28 -11.91
CA THR A 150 -9.85 -21.45 -11.25
C THR A 150 -11.00 -22.02 -12.06
N ALA A 151 -11.90 -21.17 -12.54
CA ALA A 151 -13.03 -21.59 -13.35
C ALA A 151 -12.58 -22.28 -14.66
N ALA A 152 -11.55 -21.74 -15.32
CA ALA A 152 -10.96 -22.36 -16.51
C ALA A 152 -10.36 -23.75 -16.18
N GLY A 153 -9.70 -23.89 -15.03
CA GLY A 153 -9.13 -25.18 -14.60
C GLY A 153 -10.19 -26.21 -14.24
N VAL A 154 -11.21 -25.83 -13.46
CA VAL A 154 -12.34 -26.70 -13.11
C VAL A 154 -13.06 -27.17 -14.36
N ASN A 155 -13.31 -26.28 -15.33
CA ASN A 155 -13.92 -26.64 -16.59
C ASN A 155 -13.07 -27.66 -17.37
N LYS A 156 -11.76 -27.48 -17.43
CA LYS A 156 -10.84 -28.43 -18.09
C LYS A 156 -10.81 -29.78 -17.36
N LEU A 157 -10.87 -29.81 -16.03
CA LEU A 157 -10.99 -31.04 -15.26
C LEU A 157 -12.32 -31.75 -15.58
N ALA A 158 -13.43 -31.00 -15.59
CA ALA A 158 -14.73 -31.53 -15.92
C ALA A 158 -14.76 -32.22 -17.31
N GLN A 159 -14.18 -31.55 -18.32
CA GLN A 159 -14.04 -32.11 -19.66
C GLN A 159 -13.17 -33.39 -19.70
N THR A 160 -12.10 -33.43 -18.91
CA THR A 160 -11.22 -34.58 -18.81
C THR A 160 -11.93 -35.77 -18.18
N LEU A 161 -12.66 -35.53 -17.07
CA LEU A 161 -13.43 -36.53 -16.35
C LEU A 161 -14.56 -37.08 -17.23
N ASP A 162 -15.30 -36.22 -17.96
CA ASP A 162 -16.34 -36.67 -18.91
C ASP A 162 -15.75 -37.55 -20.00
N LYS A 163 -14.61 -37.17 -20.56
CA LYS A 163 -13.91 -37.98 -21.55
C LYS A 163 -13.49 -39.35 -21.04
N VAL A 164 -12.89 -39.41 -19.83
CA VAL A 164 -12.43 -40.67 -19.20
C VAL A 164 -13.62 -41.57 -18.82
N THR A 165 -14.76 -41.01 -18.46
CA THR A 165 -15.97 -41.75 -18.06
C THR A 165 -16.98 -41.96 -19.19
N GLY A 166 -16.62 -41.64 -20.46
CA GLY A 166 -17.53 -41.77 -21.60
C GLY A 166 -18.76 -40.85 -21.49
N ASN A 167 -18.57 -39.63 -20.97
CA ASN A 167 -19.60 -38.60 -20.72
C ASN A 167 -20.71 -39.01 -19.72
N ARG A 168 -20.50 -40.06 -18.92
CA ARG A 168 -21.49 -40.49 -17.91
C ARG A 168 -21.75 -39.47 -16.83
N LEU A 169 -20.77 -38.60 -16.55
CA LEU A 169 -20.87 -37.59 -15.49
C LEU A 169 -21.54 -36.31 -15.95
N GLY A 170 -21.44 -35.96 -17.23
CA GLY A 170 -22.01 -34.75 -17.82
C GLY A 170 -21.52 -33.45 -17.13
N LEU A 171 -20.32 -33.47 -16.55
CA LEU A 171 -19.78 -32.36 -15.76
C LEU A 171 -19.55 -31.08 -16.56
N SER A 172 -19.15 -31.26 -17.84
CA SER A 172 -18.92 -30.16 -18.78
C SER A 172 -20.19 -29.67 -19.48
N SER A 173 -21.36 -30.20 -19.11
CA SER A 173 -22.64 -29.72 -19.63
C SER A 173 -22.95 -28.29 -19.17
N ASP A 174 -23.81 -27.59 -19.92
CA ASP A 174 -24.23 -26.22 -19.58
C ASP A 174 -25.03 -26.14 -18.26
N GLN A 175 -25.63 -27.28 -17.82
CA GLN A 175 -26.30 -27.37 -16.51
C GLN A 175 -25.35 -27.54 -15.32
N GLN A 176 -24.11 -27.89 -15.59
CA GLN A 176 -23.06 -28.09 -14.58
C GLN A 176 -21.99 -27.00 -14.72
N PHE A 177 -20.73 -27.38 -14.94
CA PHE A 177 -19.61 -26.43 -15.03
C PHE A 177 -19.57 -25.67 -16.38
N GLY A 178 -20.35 -26.07 -17.38
CA GLY A 178 -20.41 -25.47 -18.70
C GLY A 178 -19.17 -25.72 -19.57
N LYS A 179 -19.27 -25.43 -20.85
CA LYS A 179 -18.17 -25.62 -21.81
C LYS A 179 -17.14 -24.49 -21.79
N GLN A 180 -17.53 -23.31 -21.30
CA GLN A 180 -16.70 -22.10 -21.35
C GLN A 180 -16.04 -21.74 -20.02
N GLY A 181 -16.40 -22.41 -18.91
CA GLY A 181 -15.85 -22.07 -17.59
C GLY A 181 -16.30 -20.72 -17.08
N THR A 182 -17.58 -20.37 -17.26
CA THR A 182 -18.15 -19.15 -16.69
C THR A 182 -18.12 -19.20 -15.17
N TYR A 183 -18.09 -18.04 -14.49
CA TYR A 183 -18.00 -17.98 -13.04
C TYR A 183 -18.78 -16.80 -12.45
N SER A 184 -19.06 -16.91 -11.16
CA SER A 184 -19.48 -15.80 -10.31
C SER A 184 -18.83 -15.93 -8.94
N TYR A 185 -18.71 -14.82 -8.21
CA TYR A 185 -18.09 -14.75 -6.90
C TYR A 185 -18.46 -13.45 -6.19
N GLU A 186 -18.13 -13.36 -4.91
CA GLU A 186 -18.14 -12.12 -4.14
C GLU A 186 -16.74 -11.84 -3.61
N SER A 187 -16.33 -10.58 -3.60
CA SER A 187 -15.04 -10.20 -3.02
C SER A 187 -15.06 -8.82 -2.39
N TYR A 188 -14.17 -8.63 -1.43
CA TYR A 188 -13.97 -7.38 -0.70
C TYR A 188 -12.52 -7.29 -0.25
N MET A 189 -11.99 -6.06 -0.16
CA MET A 189 -10.66 -5.82 0.40
C MET A 189 -10.64 -4.51 1.18
N ARG A 190 -10.02 -4.55 2.36
CA ARG A 190 -9.76 -3.40 3.22
C ARG A 190 -8.34 -3.47 3.77
N GLY A 191 -7.60 -2.38 3.62
CA GLY A 191 -6.34 -2.16 4.31
C GLY A 191 -6.44 -0.95 5.24
N ARG A 192 -5.91 -1.05 6.45
CA ARG A 192 -5.75 0.04 7.40
C ARG A 192 -4.34 0.02 7.92
N GLN A 193 -3.69 1.21 7.98
CA GLN A 193 -2.31 1.30 8.42
C GLN A 193 -2.03 2.65 9.06
N TYR A 194 -1.38 2.63 10.23
CA TYR A 194 -0.91 3.81 10.96
C TYR A 194 0.48 3.56 11.52
N TYR A 195 1.37 4.53 11.34
CA TYR A 195 2.69 4.58 11.97
C TYR A 195 2.71 5.80 12.89
N TYR A 196 2.37 5.58 14.15
CA TYR A 196 2.43 6.59 15.19
C TYR A 196 3.88 6.83 15.56
N SER A 197 4.27 8.09 15.69
CA SER A 197 5.66 8.46 15.96
C SER A 197 5.77 9.50 17.06
N LEU A 198 6.75 9.28 17.93
CA LEU A 198 7.21 10.26 18.90
C LEU A 198 8.69 10.56 18.62
N SER A 199 9.01 11.80 18.25
CA SER A 199 10.37 12.27 18.04
C SER A 199 10.80 13.13 19.22
N LEU A 200 12.03 12.93 19.70
CA LEU A 200 12.68 13.73 20.72
C LEU A 200 14.09 14.08 20.26
N GLY A 201 14.54 15.29 20.49
CA GLY A 201 15.89 15.68 20.13
C GLY A 201 16.27 17.08 20.62
N ALA A 202 17.50 17.45 20.32
CA ALA A 202 18.01 18.76 20.66
C ALA A 202 18.86 19.34 19.53
N ALA A 203 18.74 20.64 19.30
CA ALA A 203 19.64 21.41 18.45
C ALA A 203 20.52 22.33 19.29
N TYR A 204 21.71 22.60 18.78
CA TYR A 204 22.69 23.50 19.40
C TYR A 204 23.23 24.50 18.37
N ARG A 205 23.14 25.79 18.66
CA ARG A 205 23.79 26.85 17.87
C ARG A 205 25.29 26.85 18.14
N VAL A 206 26.04 26.24 17.23
CA VAL A 206 27.52 26.17 17.29
C VAL A 206 28.11 27.57 17.14
N THR A 207 27.61 28.29 16.12
CA THR A 207 27.93 29.70 15.85
C THR A 207 26.61 30.50 15.68
N PRO A 208 26.67 31.84 15.58
CA PRO A 208 25.48 32.61 15.20
C PRO A 208 24.83 32.21 13.89
N GLN A 209 25.58 31.57 12.96
CA GLN A 209 25.12 31.14 11.64
C GLN A 209 24.86 29.64 11.52
N LEU A 210 25.52 28.83 12.37
CA LEU A 210 25.49 27.36 12.23
C LEU A 210 24.84 26.70 13.43
N SER A 211 23.87 25.83 13.19
CA SER A 211 23.31 24.93 14.20
C SER A 211 23.40 23.47 13.75
N ALA A 212 23.42 22.56 14.73
CA ALA A 212 23.40 21.13 14.54
C ALA A 212 22.31 20.50 15.42
N TYR A 213 21.71 19.42 14.96
CA TYR A 213 20.65 18.68 15.65
C TYR A 213 20.98 17.21 15.73
N ALA A 214 20.63 16.61 16.86
CA ALA A 214 20.58 15.16 17.03
C ALA A 214 19.30 14.77 17.78
N GLY A 215 18.66 13.70 17.32
CA GLY A 215 17.43 13.20 17.90
C GLY A 215 17.14 11.76 17.54
N VAL A 216 16.02 11.27 18.08
CA VAL A 216 15.52 9.92 17.81
C VAL A 216 14.00 9.97 17.66
N ARG A 217 13.48 9.17 16.73
CA ARG A 217 12.05 8.92 16.55
C ARG A 217 11.73 7.48 16.91
N GLY A 218 10.85 7.28 17.88
CA GLY A 218 10.19 6.00 18.14
C GLY A 218 8.97 5.89 17.21
N VAL A 219 8.81 4.73 16.58
CA VAL A 219 7.69 4.45 15.66
C VAL A 219 6.97 3.20 16.14
N TYR A 220 5.65 3.30 16.31
CA TYR A 220 4.74 2.19 16.56
C TYR A 220 3.86 2.00 15.34
N ALA A 221 4.04 0.87 14.66
CA ALA A 221 3.23 0.48 13.51
C ALA A 221 2.05 -0.37 13.96
N MET A 222 0.87 -0.05 13.44
CA MET A 222 -0.37 -0.80 13.59
C MET A 222 -1.06 -0.88 12.24
N SER A 223 -1.26 -2.11 11.73
CA SER A 223 -1.92 -2.36 10.45
C SER A 223 -2.98 -3.45 10.63
N ASN A 224 -4.03 -3.38 9.84
CA ASN A 224 -5.03 -4.44 9.72
C ASN A 224 -5.38 -4.64 8.25
N TYR A 225 -5.33 -5.89 7.82
CA TYR A 225 -5.70 -6.31 6.47
C TYR A 225 -6.83 -7.30 6.55
N TYR A 226 -7.93 -6.98 5.88
CA TYR A 226 -9.10 -7.84 5.79
C TYR A 226 -9.57 -7.94 4.34
N GLY A 227 -9.82 -9.16 3.90
CA GLY A 227 -10.37 -9.37 2.57
C GLY A 227 -10.89 -10.78 2.40
N TYR A 228 -11.80 -10.95 1.46
CA TYR A 228 -12.36 -12.26 1.13
C TYR A 228 -12.66 -12.41 -0.36
N VAL A 229 -12.66 -13.66 -0.79
CA VAL A 229 -13.28 -14.15 -2.02
C VAL A 229 -14.13 -15.35 -1.63
N ARG A 230 -15.43 -15.29 -1.85
CA ARG A 230 -16.37 -16.29 -1.39
C ARG A 230 -17.53 -16.49 -2.37
N ASN A 231 -18.39 -17.46 -2.08
CA ASN A 231 -19.55 -17.79 -2.90
C ASN A 231 -19.16 -18.08 -4.36
N ILE A 232 -18.00 -18.71 -4.58
CA ILE A 232 -17.46 -18.99 -5.91
C ILE A 232 -18.33 -20.07 -6.57
N LYS A 233 -18.83 -19.76 -7.77
CA LYS A 233 -19.50 -20.72 -8.64
C LYS A 233 -18.73 -20.84 -9.95
N VAL A 234 -18.67 -22.03 -10.51
CA VAL A 234 -18.18 -22.32 -11.87
C VAL A 234 -19.34 -22.89 -12.66
N GLY A 235 -19.73 -22.24 -13.75
CA GLY A 235 -21.02 -22.51 -14.38
C GLY A 235 -22.16 -22.30 -13.35
N ASN A 236 -22.98 -23.32 -13.17
CA ASN A 236 -24.08 -23.32 -12.19
C ASN A 236 -23.72 -24.01 -10.87
N VAL A 237 -22.49 -24.51 -10.73
CA VAL A 237 -22.09 -25.37 -9.60
C VAL A 237 -21.28 -24.55 -8.59
N PRO A 238 -21.69 -24.50 -7.31
CA PRO A 238 -20.87 -23.94 -6.24
C PRO A 238 -19.56 -24.72 -6.09
N LEU A 239 -18.43 -24.02 -6.07
CA LEU A 239 -17.10 -24.64 -6.09
C LEU A 239 -16.85 -25.54 -4.88
N TYR A 240 -17.38 -25.18 -3.68
CA TYR A 240 -17.23 -25.99 -2.47
C TYR A 240 -17.73 -27.44 -2.65
N THR A 241 -18.73 -27.66 -3.52
CA THR A 241 -19.27 -29.01 -3.79
C THR A 241 -18.26 -29.92 -4.50
N MET A 242 -17.20 -29.36 -5.05
CA MET A 242 -16.07 -30.11 -5.62
C MET A 242 -14.96 -30.35 -4.59
N LEU A 243 -14.79 -29.43 -3.65
CA LEU A 243 -13.71 -29.48 -2.65
C LEU A 243 -14.10 -30.30 -1.42
N ASP A 244 -15.13 -29.85 -0.71
CA ASP A 244 -15.76 -30.54 0.41
C ASP A 244 -17.23 -30.16 0.49
N ALA A 245 -18.09 -31.03 -0.08
CA ALA A 245 -19.53 -30.80 -0.16
C ALA A 245 -20.22 -30.74 1.22
N THR A 246 -19.56 -31.19 2.28
CA THR A 246 -20.07 -31.12 3.66
C THR A 246 -19.84 -29.74 4.30
N LYS A 247 -18.96 -28.90 3.70
CA LYS A 247 -18.59 -27.59 4.22
C LYS A 247 -18.84 -26.50 3.16
N PRO A 248 -19.96 -25.77 3.22
CA PRO A 248 -20.34 -24.76 2.21
C PRO A 248 -19.31 -23.63 2.02
N ASN A 249 -18.40 -23.43 2.97
CA ASN A 249 -17.34 -22.43 2.91
C ASN A 249 -15.95 -23.02 2.57
N SER A 250 -15.88 -24.30 2.15
CA SER A 250 -14.60 -24.96 1.85
C SER A 250 -13.88 -24.41 0.61
N SER A 251 -14.57 -23.61 -0.21
CA SER A 251 -13.96 -22.86 -1.33
C SER A 251 -13.62 -21.42 -1.02
N ASP A 252 -14.05 -20.94 0.14
CA ASP A 252 -13.92 -19.55 0.49
C ASP A 252 -12.49 -19.24 0.95
N ILE A 253 -12.08 -18.03 0.69
CA ILE A 253 -10.80 -17.49 1.10
C ILE A 253 -11.09 -16.24 1.89
N GLU A 254 -10.63 -16.21 3.13
CA GLU A 254 -10.72 -15.03 3.98
C GLU A 254 -9.38 -14.80 4.69
N LEU A 255 -8.93 -13.57 4.64
CA LEU A 255 -7.77 -13.07 5.36
C LEU A 255 -8.22 -12.03 6.36
N ASN A 256 -7.86 -12.21 7.62
CA ASN A 256 -7.95 -11.17 8.65
C ASN A 256 -6.64 -11.19 9.46
N CYS A 257 -5.81 -10.18 9.25
CA CYS A 257 -4.48 -10.09 9.84
C CYS A 257 -4.26 -8.72 10.47
N ASP A 258 -3.98 -8.71 11.76
CA ASP A 258 -3.41 -7.57 12.46
C ASP A 258 -1.89 -7.67 12.48
N GLN A 259 -1.22 -6.54 12.25
CA GLN A 259 0.24 -6.45 12.31
C GLN A 259 0.64 -5.31 13.23
N THR A 260 1.55 -5.59 14.15
CA THR A 260 2.11 -4.59 15.06
C THR A 260 3.62 -4.67 15.12
N GLY A 261 4.28 -3.54 15.33
CA GLY A 261 5.73 -3.48 15.46
C GLY A 261 6.24 -2.15 15.97
N VAL A 262 7.45 -2.16 16.50
CA VAL A 262 8.15 -0.97 17.02
C VAL A 262 9.49 -0.83 16.31
N GLY A 263 9.89 0.42 16.04
CA GLY A 263 11.19 0.75 15.48
C GLY A 263 11.70 2.10 15.96
N PHE A 264 12.99 2.35 15.76
CA PHE A 264 13.64 3.59 16.14
C PHE A 264 14.46 4.15 14.99
N THR A 265 14.36 5.47 14.79
CA THR A 265 15.05 6.22 13.74
C THR A 265 15.94 7.26 14.38
N PRO A 266 17.27 7.13 14.39
CA PRO A 266 18.16 8.26 14.69
C PRO A 266 18.00 9.35 13.61
N ILE A 267 18.14 10.62 14.02
CA ILE A 267 17.99 11.78 13.14
C ILE A 267 19.13 12.75 13.40
N LEU A 268 19.79 13.20 12.34
CA LEU A 268 20.79 14.25 12.37
C LEU A 268 20.36 15.41 11.48
N GLY A 269 20.74 16.62 11.86
CA GLY A 269 20.43 17.81 11.07
C GLY A 269 21.51 18.89 11.22
N ILE A 270 21.66 19.69 10.19
CA ILE A 270 22.47 20.92 10.21
C ILE A 270 21.68 22.04 9.53
N ASP A 271 21.89 23.27 9.98
CA ASP A 271 21.31 24.47 9.38
C ASP A 271 22.35 25.60 9.39
N PHE A 272 22.51 26.27 8.25
CA PHE A 272 23.44 27.38 8.08
C PHE A 272 22.75 28.60 7.51
N LYS A 273 22.64 29.64 8.33
CA LYS A 273 22.00 30.91 7.99
C LYS A 273 23.02 32.01 7.78
N THR A 274 23.01 32.65 6.62
CA THR A 274 23.92 33.76 6.30
C THR A 274 23.23 34.84 5.47
N GLY A 275 23.20 36.06 5.97
CA GLY A 275 22.49 37.16 5.32
C GLY A 275 21.03 36.83 5.06
N ARG A 276 20.62 36.82 3.79
CA ARG A 276 19.27 36.50 3.31
C ARG A 276 19.10 35.04 2.91
N TRP A 277 20.12 34.20 3.10
CA TRP A 277 20.13 32.77 2.75
C TRP A 277 20.03 31.89 3.99
N ASN A 278 19.33 30.76 3.84
CA ASN A 278 19.35 29.65 4.76
C ASN A 278 19.57 28.35 4.00
N PHE A 279 20.48 27.50 4.48
CA PHE A 279 20.77 26.18 3.91
C PHE A 279 20.62 25.15 5.02
N ALA A 280 19.92 24.06 4.72
CA ALA A 280 19.76 23.01 5.71
C ALA A 280 19.87 21.62 5.09
N ALA A 281 20.30 20.68 5.90
CA ALA A 281 20.27 19.26 5.58
C ALA A 281 19.85 18.43 6.78
N LYS A 282 19.03 17.41 6.53
CA LYS A 282 18.56 16.44 7.52
C LYS A 282 18.76 15.04 7.00
N TYR A 283 19.24 14.14 7.84
CA TYR A 283 19.34 12.73 7.55
C TYR A 283 18.63 11.91 8.63
N GLU A 284 17.66 11.10 8.20
CA GLU A 284 16.97 10.13 9.03
C GLU A 284 17.50 8.74 8.67
N PHE A 285 17.99 8.01 9.64
CA PHE A 285 18.50 6.66 9.44
C PHE A 285 17.37 5.68 9.17
N LYS A 286 17.70 4.54 8.55
CA LYS A 286 16.75 3.46 8.33
C LYS A 286 16.16 2.97 9.65
N THR A 287 14.83 2.89 9.72
CA THR A 287 14.13 2.28 10.84
C THR A 287 13.93 0.80 10.56
N ARG A 288 14.54 -0.05 11.37
CA ARG A 288 14.27 -1.48 11.31
C ARG A 288 12.90 -1.75 11.91
N MET A 289 11.98 -2.23 11.06
CA MET A 289 10.62 -2.61 11.47
C MET A 289 10.44 -4.11 11.32
N ARG A 290 9.93 -4.75 12.38
CA ARG A 290 9.54 -6.15 12.39
C ARG A 290 8.10 -6.21 12.86
N LEU A 291 7.20 -6.53 11.94
CA LEU A 291 5.77 -6.57 12.19
C LEU A 291 5.38 -8.00 12.55
N LYS A 292 4.82 -8.20 13.74
CA LYS A 292 4.27 -9.46 14.19
C LYS A 292 2.83 -9.57 13.72
N ASN A 293 2.49 -10.72 13.14
CA ASN A 293 1.15 -11.05 12.69
C ASN A 293 0.32 -11.70 13.80
N GLU A 294 -0.93 -11.28 13.88
CA GLU A 294 -2.00 -11.98 14.59
C GLU A 294 -3.12 -12.19 13.55
N SER A 295 -3.30 -13.44 13.10
CA SER A 295 -4.12 -13.72 11.93
C SER A 295 -5.13 -14.81 12.16
N VAL A 296 -6.35 -14.59 11.66
CA VAL A 296 -7.38 -15.61 11.49
C VAL A 296 -7.69 -15.72 10.01
N ASN A 297 -7.13 -16.75 9.37
CA ASN A 297 -7.25 -16.94 7.93
C ASN A 297 -8.06 -18.20 7.64
N GLN A 298 -9.03 -18.09 6.72
CA GLN A 298 -9.71 -19.25 6.14
C GLN A 298 -9.15 -19.49 4.74
N LEU A 299 -8.73 -20.71 4.48
CA LEU A 299 -8.15 -21.11 3.20
C LEU A 299 -8.88 -22.34 2.66
N PRO A 300 -9.10 -22.42 1.34
CA PRO A 300 -9.70 -23.58 0.72
C PRO A 300 -8.83 -24.82 0.94
N SER A 301 -9.47 -25.98 1.02
CA SER A 301 -8.81 -27.27 1.16
C SER A 301 -9.29 -28.22 0.07
N ILE A 302 -8.32 -28.82 -0.65
CA ILE A 302 -8.61 -29.81 -1.69
C ILE A 302 -8.38 -31.25 -1.22
N GLY A 303 -8.12 -31.46 0.08
CA GLY A 303 -7.80 -32.77 0.61
C GLY A 303 -8.87 -33.84 0.37
N ASN A 304 -10.14 -33.45 0.33
CA ASN A 304 -11.29 -34.33 0.12
C ASN A 304 -11.72 -34.48 -1.34
N LEU A 305 -11.02 -33.86 -2.29
CA LEU A 305 -11.38 -33.91 -3.73
C LEU A 305 -11.55 -35.35 -4.26
N PRO A 306 -10.67 -36.31 -3.99
CA PRO A 306 -10.84 -37.69 -4.46
C PRO A 306 -12.11 -38.35 -3.92
N GLN A 307 -12.41 -38.17 -2.63
CA GLN A 307 -13.62 -38.71 -2.00
C GLN A 307 -14.89 -38.06 -2.56
N THR A 308 -14.88 -36.75 -2.75
CA THR A 308 -15.98 -36.01 -3.35
C THR A 308 -16.26 -36.48 -4.78
N LEU A 309 -15.23 -36.69 -5.57
CA LEU A 309 -15.36 -37.24 -6.92
C LEU A 309 -15.88 -38.68 -6.91
N ALA A 310 -15.40 -39.54 -6.01
CA ALA A 310 -15.88 -40.90 -5.88
C ALA A 310 -17.40 -40.94 -5.63
N VAL A 311 -17.89 -40.13 -4.70
CA VAL A 311 -19.34 -40.01 -4.42
C VAL A 311 -20.13 -39.55 -5.65
N LYS A 312 -19.59 -38.57 -6.40
CA LYS A 312 -20.25 -38.10 -7.64
C LYS A 312 -20.28 -39.19 -8.70
N PHE A 313 -19.21 -39.98 -8.85
CA PHE A 313 -19.17 -41.10 -9.84
C PHE A 313 -20.21 -42.17 -9.53
N VAL A 314 -20.33 -42.54 -8.24
CA VAL A 314 -21.34 -43.52 -7.82
C VAL A 314 -22.75 -42.95 -8.03
N LYS A 315 -23.01 -41.69 -7.71
CA LYS A 315 -24.31 -41.03 -7.99
C LYS A 315 -24.65 -40.94 -9.45
N ALA A 316 -23.65 -40.91 -10.32
CA ALA A 316 -23.80 -40.95 -11.80
C ALA A 316 -23.95 -42.37 -12.35
N GLY A 317 -24.18 -43.38 -11.50
CA GLY A 317 -24.46 -44.76 -11.88
C GLY A 317 -23.22 -45.62 -12.16
N MET A 318 -22.02 -45.20 -11.71
CA MET A 318 -20.81 -46.04 -11.76
C MET A 318 -20.80 -46.99 -10.55
N THR A 319 -20.28 -48.23 -10.77
CA THR A 319 -20.03 -49.10 -9.61
C THR A 319 -18.83 -48.55 -8.79
N PRO A 320 -18.67 -48.91 -7.52
CA PRO A 320 -17.52 -48.50 -6.71
C PRO A 320 -16.18 -48.86 -7.37
N GLU A 321 -16.09 -49.99 -8.05
CA GLU A 321 -14.90 -50.47 -8.79
C GLU A 321 -14.61 -49.56 -10.00
N GLN A 322 -15.64 -49.22 -10.76
CA GLN A 322 -15.50 -48.29 -11.89
C GLN A 322 -15.09 -46.89 -11.43
N ALA A 323 -15.68 -46.39 -10.35
CA ALA A 323 -15.30 -45.11 -9.73
C ALA A 323 -13.85 -45.12 -9.28
N LYS A 324 -13.43 -46.19 -8.61
CA LYS A 324 -12.03 -46.39 -8.18
C LYS A 324 -11.09 -46.44 -9.40
N ALA A 325 -11.42 -47.23 -10.44
CA ALA A 325 -10.59 -47.31 -11.64
C ALA A 325 -10.46 -45.96 -12.36
N ALA A 326 -11.54 -45.17 -12.44
CA ALA A 326 -11.48 -43.83 -13.00
C ALA A 326 -10.58 -42.88 -12.17
N LEU A 327 -10.67 -42.91 -10.84
CA LEU A 327 -9.85 -42.09 -9.94
C LEU A 327 -8.37 -42.51 -9.91
N THR A 328 -8.09 -43.82 -10.13
CA THR A 328 -6.74 -44.35 -10.24
C THR A 328 -6.15 -44.25 -11.64
N ASN A 329 -6.95 -43.80 -12.62
CA ASN A 329 -6.46 -43.53 -13.98
C ASN A 329 -5.30 -42.53 -13.91
N LYS A 330 -4.20 -42.85 -14.61
CA LYS A 330 -2.98 -42.04 -14.56
C LYS A 330 -3.22 -40.56 -14.93
N ALA A 331 -4.05 -40.30 -15.94
CA ALA A 331 -4.37 -38.93 -16.36
C ALA A 331 -5.11 -38.16 -15.26
N VAL A 332 -6.02 -38.83 -14.53
CA VAL A 332 -6.78 -38.23 -13.42
C VAL A 332 -5.91 -38.01 -12.20
N THR A 333 -5.07 -39.01 -11.84
CA THR A 333 -4.15 -38.88 -10.67
C THR A 333 -3.08 -37.81 -10.91
N ASP A 334 -2.49 -37.77 -12.12
CA ASP A 334 -1.52 -36.72 -12.47
C ASP A 334 -2.17 -35.33 -12.47
N ALA A 335 -3.43 -35.22 -12.92
CA ALA A 335 -4.19 -33.98 -12.89
C ALA A 335 -4.48 -33.52 -11.43
N MET A 336 -4.99 -34.42 -10.58
CA MET A 336 -5.26 -34.12 -9.17
C MET A 336 -4.00 -33.73 -8.40
N LYS A 337 -2.89 -34.43 -8.65
CA LYS A 337 -1.60 -34.08 -8.04
C LYS A 337 -1.12 -32.71 -8.49
N ALA A 338 -1.17 -32.41 -9.77
CA ALA A 338 -0.79 -31.11 -10.30
C ALA A 338 -1.65 -29.96 -9.71
N ILE A 339 -2.96 -30.22 -9.54
CA ILE A 339 -3.86 -29.29 -8.85
C ILE A 339 -3.37 -29.03 -7.42
N LYS A 340 -3.11 -30.12 -6.68
CA LYS A 340 -2.70 -30.02 -5.28
C LYS A 340 -1.36 -29.28 -5.12
N ASP A 341 -0.36 -29.65 -5.90
CA ASP A 341 0.98 -29.07 -5.79
C ASP A 341 0.97 -27.57 -6.14
N GLU A 342 0.23 -27.18 -7.21
CA GLU A 342 0.10 -25.78 -7.59
C GLU A 342 -0.75 -24.99 -6.58
N PHE A 343 -1.80 -25.62 -6.04
CA PHE A 343 -2.64 -25.03 -5.01
C PHE A 343 -1.83 -24.75 -3.74
N ASP A 344 -1.14 -25.75 -3.19
CA ASP A 344 -0.35 -25.61 -1.96
C ASP A 344 0.75 -24.55 -2.14
N LYS A 345 1.40 -24.52 -3.32
CA LYS A 345 2.41 -23.52 -3.65
C LYS A 345 1.83 -22.11 -3.66
N LYS A 346 0.73 -21.88 -4.40
CA LYS A 346 0.12 -20.55 -4.53
C LYS A 346 -0.50 -20.06 -3.21
N ILE A 347 -1.11 -20.96 -2.43
CA ILE A 347 -1.59 -20.62 -1.08
C ILE A 347 -0.43 -20.20 -0.19
N GLY A 348 0.68 -20.94 -0.21
CA GLY A 348 1.87 -20.61 0.56
C GLY A 348 2.49 -19.26 0.15
N GLU A 349 2.56 -18.98 -1.15
CA GLU A 349 3.02 -17.69 -1.67
C GLU A 349 2.07 -16.55 -1.29
N ALA A 350 0.78 -16.83 -1.26
CA ALA A 350 -0.27 -15.85 -1.04
C ALA A 350 -0.46 -15.46 0.42
N THR A 351 -0.40 -16.42 1.32
CA THR A 351 -0.71 -16.23 2.74
C THR A 351 0.53 -16.18 3.61
N GLY A 352 1.69 -16.55 3.05
CA GLY A 352 2.92 -16.68 3.79
C GLY A 352 3.38 -15.40 4.48
N GLU A 353 3.03 -14.22 3.96
CA GLU A 353 3.29 -12.92 4.61
C GLU A 353 2.38 -12.69 5.82
N TYR A 354 1.16 -13.23 5.80
CA TYR A 354 0.12 -13.05 6.81
C TYR A 354 -0.13 -14.30 7.66
N ALA A 355 0.78 -15.24 7.63
CA ALA A 355 0.69 -16.42 8.48
C ALA A 355 0.68 -15.99 9.96
N ASP A 356 -0.20 -16.61 10.75
CA ASP A 356 -0.34 -16.32 12.17
C ASP A 356 0.98 -16.53 12.92
N GLY A 357 1.28 -15.66 13.87
CA GLY A 357 2.50 -15.68 14.66
C GLY A 357 3.79 -15.30 13.90
N LYS A 358 3.74 -15.13 12.57
CA LYS A 358 4.92 -14.78 11.78
C LYS A 358 5.34 -13.34 12.03
N THR A 359 6.65 -13.10 12.00
CA THR A 359 7.23 -11.76 12.00
C THR A 359 7.78 -11.44 10.61
N VAL A 360 7.33 -10.31 10.03
CA VAL A 360 7.71 -9.88 8.70
C VAL A 360 8.52 -8.59 8.74
N ALA A 361 9.50 -8.48 7.83
CA ALA A 361 10.27 -7.26 7.67
C ALA A 361 9.46 -6.21 6.90
N ASN A 362 9.47 -4.97 7.38
CA ASN A 362 8.85 -3.82 6.72
C ASN A 362 9.57 -2.53 7.12
N ASP A 363 10.88 -2.45 6.80
CA ASP A 363 11.74 -1.34 7.20
C ASP A 363 11.25 -0.01 6.60
N ILE A 364 11.39 1.08 7.36
CA ILE A 364 11.22 2.43 6.84
C ILE A 364 12.57 2.87 6.25
N PRO A 365 12.62 3.35 5.00
CA PRO A 365 13.88 3.72 4.35
C PRO A 365 14.58 4.87 5.08
N ALA A 366 15.90 4.93 4.97
CA ALA A 366 16.64 6.12 5.31
C ALA A 366 16.22 7.28 4.37
N TYR A 367 16.35 8.50 4.84
CA TYR A 367 15.85 9.68 4.17
C TYR A 367 16.83 10.84 4.31
N LEU A 368 17.22 11.43 3.18
CA LEU A 368 18.04 12.64 3.09
C LEU A 368 17.16 13.78 2.58
N ALA A 369 17.13 14.89 3.30
CA ALA A 369 16.52 16.15 2.87
C ALA A 369 17.57 17.26 2.83
N ILE A 370 17.58 18.06 1.77
CA ILE A 370 18.44 19.22 1.60
C ILE A 370 17.56 20.36 1.13
N GLY A 371 17.76 21.55 1.66
CA GLY A 371 17.02 22.74 1.27
C GLY A 371 17.84 24.00 1.23
N ALA A 372 17.38 24.94 0.43
CA ALA A 372 17.89 26.32 0.36
C ALA A 372 16.72 27.30 0.40
N GLY A 373 16.80 28.27 1.27
CA GLY A 373 15.87 29.38 1.41
C GLY A 373 16.53 30.71 1.08
N TYR A 374 15.81 31.59 0.43
CA TYR A 374 16.28 32.94 0.08
C TYR A 374 15.17 33.97 0.32
N ASN A 375 15.50 35.05 1.01
CA ASN A 375 14.62 36.17 1.26
C ASN A 375 15.06 37.39 0.41
N PRO A 376 14.63 37.52 -0.87
CA PRO A 376 15.08 38.62 -1.72
C PRO A 376 14.71 39.99 -1.15
N ILE A 377 13.55 40.09 -0.55
CA ILE A 377 13.03 41.24 0.20
C ILE A 377 12.39 40.73 1.52
N ASP A 378 12.20 41.58 2.48
CA ASP A 378 11.70 41.17 3.80
C ASP A 378 10.34 40.44 3.78
N PRO A 379 9.33 40.86 2.97
CA PRO A 379 8.03 40.16 2.94
C PRO A 379 8.03 38.90 2.06
N LEU A 380 9.12 38.55 1.36
CA LEU A 380 9.13 37.44 0.39
C LEU A 380 10.19 36.40 0.78
N ARG A 381 9.75 35.16 0.92
CA ARG A 381 10.57 33.97 1.18
C ARG A 381 10.38 32.96 0.08
N ILE A 382 11.46 32.49 -0.51
CA ILE A 382 11.50 31.48 -1.57
C ILE A 382 12.32 30.30 -1.04
N ASN A 383 11.78 29.09 -1.14
CA ASN A 383 12.45 27.86 -0.73
C ASN A 383 12.47 26.85 -1.85
N VAL A 384 13.56 26.09 -1.94
CA VAL A 384 13.71 24.92 -2.79
C VAL A 384 14.29 23.77 -1.98
N GLY A 385 13.88 22.56 -2.29
CA GLY A 385 14.34 21.39 -1.56
C GLY A 385 14.44 20.15 -2.45
N PHE A 386 15.20 19.22 -1.93
CA PHE A 386 15.46 17.93 -2.53
C PHE A 386 15.41 16.83 -1.47
N HIS A 387 14.71 15.73 -1.80
CA HIS A 387 14.66 14.54 -0.96
C HIS A 387 15.13 13.31 -1.72
N TYR A 388 15.86 12.45 -1.01
CA TYR A 388 16.20 11.12 -1.47
C TYR A 388 15.85 10.06 -0.42
N PHE A 389 15.00 9.11 -0.81
CA PHE A 389 14.63 7.97 0.03
C PHE A 389 15.42 6.74 -0.44
N PHE A 390 16.10 6.09 0.49
CA PHE A 390 16.93 4.92 0.23
C PHE A 390 16.10 3.62 0.22
N ASP A 391 15.01 3.59 -0.58
CA ASP A 391 14.02 2.52 -0.60
C ASP A 391 14.64 1.14 -0.85
N LYS A 392 15.64 1.05 -1.74
CA LYS A 392 16.34 -0.23 -2.02
C LYS A 392 17.14 -0.80 -0.86
N GLN A 393 17.34 -0.02 0.21
CA GLN A 393 18.03 -0.46 1.41
C GLN A 393 17.07 -0.79 2.56
N ALA A 394 15.78 -0.58 2.37
CA ALA A 394 14.74 -0.83 3.34
C ALA A 394 14.17 -2.24 3.14
N THR A 395 14.60 -3.19 3.96
CA THR A 395 14.20 -4.59 3.84
C THR A 395 12.69 -4.76 4.03
N THR A 396 12.05 -5.37 3.04
CA THR A 396 10.63 -5.74 3.06
C THR A 396 10.46 -7.25 2.93
N TYR A 397 9.23 -7.74 3.05
CA TYR A 397 8.94 -9.15 2.88
C TYR A 397 9.38 -9.64 1.50
N GLN A 398 10.08 -10.79 1.44
CA GLN A 398 10.63 -11.40 0.23
C GLN A 398 11.51 -10.46 -0.61
N HIS A 399 12.17 -9.49 0.03
CA HIS A 399 13.08 -8.56 -0.65
C HIS A 399 12.45 -7.85 -1.86
N ARG A 400 11.20 -7.41 -1.71
CA ARG A 400 10.47 -6.70 -2.77
C ARG A 400 11.17 -5.42 -3.20
N GLU A 401 11.90 -4.76 -2.29
CA GLU A 401 12.73 -3.58 -2.57
C GLU A 401 13.75 -3.79 -3.68
N ASP A 402 14.23 -5.03 -3.89
CA ASP A 402 15.19 -5.36 -4.95
C ASP A 402 14.59 -5.17 -6.35
N LYS A 403 13.26 -5.23 -6.47
CA LYS A 403 12.53 -5.01 -7.72
C LYS A 403 12.45 -3.53 -8.12
N LEU A 404 12.83 -2.59 -7.26
CA LEU A 404 12.91 -1.18 -7.61
C LEU A 404 14.16 -0.89 -8.47
N LYS A 405 14.05 0.05 -9.41
CA LYS A 405 15.20 0.53 -10.20
C LYS A 405 16.15 1.38 -9.35
N ARG A 406 15.59 2.24 -8.48
CA ARG A 406 16.29 3.18 -7.60
C ARG A 406 15.40 3.57 -6.42
N GLY A 407 15.95 4.31 -5.48
CA GLY A 407 15.19 4.99 -4.44
C GLY A 407 14.30 6.11 -4.99
N THR A 408 13.40 6.61 -4.16
CA THR A 408 12.49 7.71 -4.51
C THR A 408 13.20 9.04 -4.44
N ILE A 409 12.89 9.93 -5.36
CA ILE A 409 13.38 11.30 -5.44
C ILE A 409 12.19 12.25 -5.35
N GLU A 410 12.33 13.31 -4.55
CA GLU A 410 11.42 14.44 -4.55
C GLU A 410 12.18 15.74 -4.78
N TRP A 411 11.59 16.60 -5.60
CA TRP A 411 11.96 18.00 -5.76
C TRP A 411 10.82 18.87 -5.31
N ASN A 412 11.11 19.91 -4.58
CA ASN A 412 10.08 20.83 -4.13
C ASN A 412 10.53 22.29 -4.25
N ALA A 413 9.55 23.17 -4.37
CA ALA A 413 9.73 24.62 -4.36
C ALA A 413 8.51 25.27 -3.72
N GLY A 414 8.73 26.41 -3.07
CA GLY A 414 7.65 27.13 -2.41
C GLY A 414 7.97 28.59 -2.21
N VAL A 415 6.90 29.38 -2.05
CA VAL A 415 6.97 30.80 -1.80
C VAL A 415 6.00 31.20 -0.70
N GLU A 416 6.44 32.11 0.17
CA GLU A 416 5.61 32.78 1.16
C GLU A 416 5.75 34.28 0.97
N PHE A 417 4.63 34.98 1.03
CA PHE A 417 4.57 36.43 0.87
C PHE A 417 3.70 37.05 1.99
N ASP A 418 4.30 37.96 2.75
CA ASP A 418 3.60 38.74 3.78
C ASP A 418 2.79 39.84 3.09
N ALA A 419 1.56 39.48 2.68
CA ALA A 419 0.67 40.40 1.96
C ALA A 419 0.25 41.58 2.85
N THR A 420 0.16 41.36 4.16
CA THR A 420 -0.07 42.37 5.18
C THR A 420 0.60 41.92 6.49
N LYS A 421 0.61 42.80 7.51
CA LYS A 421 1.05 42.43 8.87
C LYS A 421 0.22 41.31 9.52
N LYS A 422 -0.96 41.00 8.96
CA LYS A 422 -1.88 39.97 9.49
C LYS A 422 -1.93 38.71 8.62
N PHE A 423 -1.50 38.75 7.38
CA PHE A 423 -1.65 37.64 6.44
C PHE A 423 -0.35 37.36 5.68
N THR A 424 0.13 36.14 5.81
CA THR A 424 1.15 35.53 4.93
C THR A 424 0.45 34.57 3.99
N LEU A 425 0.54 34.80 2.68
CA LEU A 425 0.06 33.90 1.64
C LEU A 425 1.17 32.94 1.23
N SER A 426 0.81 31.73 0.85
CA SER A 426 1.81 30.71 0.49
C SER A 426 1.33 29.84 -0.67
N ALA A 427 2.28 29.41 -1.49
CA ALA A 427 2.08 28.39 -2.50
C ALA A 427 3.34 27.51 -2.58
N GLY A 428 3.14 26.25 -2.96
CA GLY A 428 4.25 25.32 -3.13
C GLY A 428 3.94 24.22 -4.14
N TRP A 429 4.99 23.62 -4.66
CA TRP A 429 4.95 22.51 -5.59
C TRP A 429 5.96 21.44 -5.18
N GLN A 430 5.60 20.17 -5.39
CA GLN A 430 6.49 19.03 -5.17
C GLN A 430 6.28 17.99 -6.26
N ASN A 431 7.37 17.49 -6.83
CA ASN A 431 7.38 16.33 -7.70
C ASN A 431 7.93 15.13 -6.95
N THR A 432 7.23 13.99 -7.00
CA THR A 432 7.67 12.72 -6.44
C THR A 432 7.86 11.70 -7.55
N SER A 433 9.06 11.14 -7.66
CA SER A 433 9.46 10.18 -8.69
C SER A 433 10.01 8.90 -8.07
N TYR A 434 9.26 7.81 -8.20
CA TYR A 434 9.62 6.48 -7.70
C TYR A 434 10.44 5.70 -8.73
N GLY A 435 11.26 4.77 -8.26
CA GLY A 435 11.99 3.82 -9.10
C GLY A 435 11.18 2.57 -9.47
N LEU A 436 9.94 2.74 -9.95
CA LEU A 436 8.99 1.65 -10.15
C LEU A 436 9.35 0.72 -11.31
N THR A 437 9.04 -0.57 -11.15
CA THR A 437 9.03 -1.59 -12.21
C THR A 437 7.68 -2.31 -12.24
N LYS A 438 7.43 -3.08 -13.28
CA LYS A 438 6.20 -3.90 -13.40
C LYS A 438 6.16 -5.02 -12.34
N GLU A 439 7.33 -5.55 -11.99
CA GLU A 439 7.52 -6.61 -11.00
C GLU A 439 7.29 -6.10 -9.57
N TYR A 440 7.57 -4.81 -9.33
CA TYR A 440 7.33 -4.17 -8.04
C TYR A 440 5.85 -3.86 -7.82
N MET A 441 5.12 -3.51 -8.88
CA MET A 441 3.73 -3.04 -8.80
C MET A 441 2.73 -4.17 -8.58
N ASP A 442 1.79 -3.93 -7.65
CA ASP A 442 0.73 -4.86 -7.28
C ASP A 442 -0.55 -4.06 -6.97
N ASP A 443 -1.73 -4.63 -7.28
CA ASP A 443 -3.02 -3.95 -7.09
C ASP A 443 -3.40 -3.80 -5.61
N LYS A 444 -2.88 -4.61 -4.73
CA LYS A 444 -3.10 -4.52 -3.28
C LYS A 444 -2.34 -3.36 -2.67
N SER A 445 -1.22 -3.00 -3.28
CA SER A 445 -0.35 -1.93 -2.78
C SER A 445 0.46 -1.30 -3.91
N PHE A 446 0.09 -0.10 -4.29
CA PHE A 446 0.81 0.63 -5.31
C PHE A 446 1.04 2.09 -4.95
N VAL A 447 2.10 2.63 -5.52
CA VAL A 447 2.44 4.05 -5.56
C VAL A 447 2.50 4.49 -7.01
N ALA A 448 2.49 5.79 -7.26
CA ALA A 448 2.62 6.35 -8.60
C ALA A 448 3.34 7.69 -8.52
N ASN A 449 4.11 8.02 -9.56
CA ASN A 449 4.74 9.32 -9.67
C ASN A 449 3.69 10.43 -9.62
N SER A 450 4.05 11.55 -9.02
CA SER A 450 3.07 12.60 -8.77
C SER A 450 3.67 14.00 -8.80
N ASN A 451 2.77 14.96 -9.04
CA ASN A 451 2.99 16.37 -8.78
C ASN A 451 1.96 16.82 -7.75
N SER A 452 2.43 17.44 -6.68
CA SER A 452 1.60 17.98 -5.62
C SER A 452 1.65 19.50 -5.64
N VAL A 453 0.54 20.13 -5.34
CA VAL A 453 0.45 21.59 -5.16
C VAL A 453 -0.19 21.88 -3.82
N GLY A 454 0.31 22.89 -3.14
CA GLY A 454 -0.23 23.39 -1.89
C GLY A 454 -0.42 24.89 -1.96
N ILE A 455 -1.51 25.35 -1.37
CA ILE A 455 -1.80 26.78 -1.21
C ILE A 455 -2.39 27.02 0.16
N GLY A 456 -2.22 28.22 0.69
CA GLY A 456 -2.83 28.56 1.98
C GLY A 456 -2.36 29.89 2.53
N ALA A 457 -2.73 30.12 3.77
CA ALA A 457 -2.39 31.33 4.48
C ALA A 457 -2.01 31.04 5.94
N CYS A 458 -1.12 31.88 6.45
CA CYS A 458 -0.91 32.05 7.89
C CYS A 458 -1.56 33.38 8.31
N ILE A 459 -2.41 33.31 9.31
CA ILE A 459 -3.16 34.46 9.87
C ILE A 459 -2.56 34.78 11.23
N HIS A 460 -1.87 35.92 11.35
CA HIS A 460 -1.27 36.40 12.58
C HIS A 460 -2.34 37.00 13.48
N LEU A 461 -2.93 36.18 14.38
CA LEU A 461 -4.01 36.60 15.29
C LEU A 461 -3.47 37.53 16.38
N SER A 462 -2.24 37.30 16.82
CA SER A 462 -1.51 38.14 17.78
C SER A 462 -0.01 37.98 17.54
N LYS A 463 0.81 38.65 18.36
CA LYS A 463 2.28 38.44 18.36
C LYS A 463 2.70 37.04 18.82
N LYS A 464 1.77 36.26 19.39
CA LYS A 464 2.04 34.95 19.98
C LYS A 464 1.26 33.81 19.32
N ILE A 465 0.25 34.12 18.53
CA ILE A 465 -0.68 33.10 17.98
C ILE A 465 -0.84 33.29 16.49
N ASP A 466 -0.49 32.26 15.76
CA ASP A 466 -0.66 32.13 14.31
C ASP A 466 -1.64 31.01 13.98
N LEU A 467 -2.58 31.26 13.07
CA LEU A 467 -3.49 30.27 12.52
C LEU A 467 -3.10 29.94 11.08
N ASN A 468 -2.73 28.70 10.83
CA ASN A 468 -2.43 28.18 9.50
C ASN A 468 -3.65 27.49 8.89
N VAL A 469 -3.98 27.80 7.64
CA VAL A 469 -5.01 27.13 6.86
C VAL A 469 -4.45 26.77 5.49
N ALA A 470 -4.74 25.58 5.00
CA ALA A 470 -4.15 25.07 3.76
C ALA A 470 -5.06 24.12 3.00
N TYR A 471 -4.89 24.12 1.70
CA TYR A 471 -5.35 23.07 0.80
C TYR A 471 -4.15 22.50 0.04
N PHE A 472 -4.09 21.17 -0.01
CA PHE A 472 -3.03 20.42 -0.69
C PHE A 472 -3.68 19.39 -1.60
N HIS A 473 -3.19 19.31 -2.85
CA HIS A 473 -3.69 18.34 -3.83
C HIS A 473 -2.53 17.65 -4.54
N THR A 474 -2.67 16.33 -4.77
CA THR A 474 -1.69 15.52 -5.49
C THR A 474 -2.31 14.93 -6.75
N PHE A 475 -1.70 15.26 -7.89
CA PHE A 475 -1.99 14.70 -9.20
C PHE A 475 -1.03 13.53 -9.46
N TYR A 476 -1.58 12.33 -9.64
CA TYR A 476 -0.79 11.13 -9.88
C TYR A 476 -0.77 10.76 -11.35
N SER A 477 0.41 10.39 -11.85
CA SER A 477 0.55 9.77 -13.17
C SER A 477 0.00 8.36 -13.16
N THR A 478 -0.53 7.90 -14.29
CA THR A 478 -0.94 6.49 -14.44
C THR A 478 0.29 5.62 -14.64
N PHE A 479 0.44 4.56 -13.85
CA PHE A 479 1.46 3.54 -14.06
C PHE A 479 0.89 2.35 -14.85
N ASN A 480 1.61 1.91 -15.89
CA ASN A 480 1.24 0.78 -16.74
C ASN A 480 2.01 -0.48 -16.30
N GLY A 481 1.27 -1.43 -15.70
CA GLY A 481 1.81 -2.68 -15.15
C GLY A 481 1.46 -3.91 -16.00
N ASP A 482 1.64 -3.84 -17.33
CA ASP A 482 1.29 -4.92 -18.25
C ASP A 482 2.20 -6.13 -18.05
N LYS A 483 1.60 -7.30 -17.92
CA LYS A 483 2.27 -8.60 -17.70
C LYS A 483 1.66 -9.66 -18.63
N THR A 484 2.36 -10.77 -18.76
CA THR A 484 1.84 -11.99 -19.38
C THR A 484 1.62 -13.02 -18.27
N GLU A 485 0.44 -13.61 -18.23
CA GLU A 485 0.05 -14.64 -17.27
C GLU A 485 -0.06 -15.98 -17.96
N ASN A 486 0.52 -17.03 -17.39
CA ASN A 486 0.39 -18.38 -17.91
C ASN A 486 -0.81 -19.08 -17.30
N VAL A 487 -1.84 -19.31 -18.11
CA VAL A 487 -3.07 -19.97 -17.68
C VAL A 487 -3.24 -21.28 -18.47
N GLY A 488 -3.05 -22.40 -17.78
CA GLY A 488 -3.24 -23.71 -18.40
C GLY A 488 -2.28 -24.01 -19.56
N GLY A 489 -1.10 -23.38 -19.58
CA GLY A 489 -0.10 -23.50 -20.64
C GLY A 489 -0.27 -22.49 -21.78
N ASN A 490 -1.27 -21.61 -21.69
CA ASN A 490 -1.47 -20.49 -22.62
C ASN A 490 -1.00 -19.19 -21.99
N GLU A 491 -0.26 -18.40 -22.73
CA GLU A 491 0.12 -17.06 -22.33
C GLU A 491 -1.01 -16.08 -22.63
N LEU A 492 -1.54 -15.44 -21.59
CA LEU A 492 -2.62 -14.45 -21.71
C LEU A 492 -2.12 -13.07 -21.26
N PRO A 493 -2.44 -11.99 -21.99
CA PRO A 493 -2.07 -10.64 -21.57
C PRO A 493 -2.91 -10.23 -20.35
N TYR A 494 -2.27 -9.66 -19.33
CA TYR A 494 -2.90 -9.02 -18.19
C TYR A 494 -2.44 -7.58 -18.16
N LYS A 495 -3.34 -6.63 -18.44
CA LYS A 495 -3.04 -5.21 -18.39
C LYS A 495 -3.55 -4.61 -17.08
N ALA A 496 -2.75 -3.78 -16.46
CA ALA A 496 -3.10 -3.07 -15.24
C ALA A 496 -2.69 -1.60 -15.35
N ARG A 497 -3.60 -0.71 -15.00
CA ARG A 497 -3.42 0.74 -14.96
C ARG A 497 -3.70 1.23 -13.56
N PHE A 498 -2.69 1.78 -12.91
CA PHE A 498 -2.74 2.23 -11.52
C PHE A 498 -2.69 3.75 -11.46
N THR A 499 -3.67 4.36 -10.81
CA THR A 499 -3.65 5.80 -10.52
C THR A 499 -4.28 6.10 -9.17
N ARG A 500 -4.04 7.30 -8.67
CA ARG A 500 -4.53 7.77 -7.37
C ARG A 500 -5.00 9.22 -7.48
N ASN A 501 -5.73 9.66 -6.47
CA ASN A 501 -6.08 11.05 -6.24
C ASN A 501 -5.99 11.33 -4.74
N ASN A 502 -5.49 12.49 -4.34
CA ASN A 502 -5.37 12.85 -2.93
C ASN A 502 -5.63 14.34 -2.74
N SER A 503 -6.50 14.67 -1.80
CA SER A 503 -6.79 16.04 -1.38
C SER A 503 -6.73 16.13 0.14
N VAL A 504 -6.10 17.18 0.65
CA VAL A 504 -5.93 17.42 2.08
C VAL A 504 -6.34 18.85 2.41
N PHE A 505 -7.18 19.01 3.41
CA PHE A 505 -7.48 20.29 4.04
C PHE A 505 -6.79 20.30 5.42
N GLY A 506 -6.15 21.39 5.75
CA GLY A 506 -5.44 21.51 7.02
C GLY A 506 -5.79 22.80 7.75
N ALA A 507 -5.87 22.70 9.08
CA ALA A 507 -5.89 23.82 10.00
C ALA A 507 -4.91 23.56 11.15
N GLY A 508 -4.13 24.57 11.53
CA GLY A 508 -3.14 24.45 12.59
C GLY A 508 -2.96 25.76 13.35
N VAL A 509 -2.61 25.66 14.61
CA VAL A 509 -2.34 26.80 15.46
C VAL A 509 -0.93 26.72 16.01
N ASP A 510 -0.14 27.78 15.79
CA ASP A 510 1.19 27.94 16.37
C ASP A 510 1.12 28.96 17.50
N ILE A 511 1.75 28.63 18.64
CA ILE A 511 1.75 29.45 19.84
C ILE A 511 3.19 29.67 20.29
N ASN A 512 3.55 30.96 20.49
CA ASN A 512 4.86 31.39 20.95
C ASN A 512 4.70 32.08 22.32
N PHE A 513 5.38 31.55 23.33
CA PHE A 513 5.29 32.05 24.72
C PHE A 513 6.44 32.96 25.09
#